data_25ba949224dfd84f33039f94da585612
#
_entry.id   25ba949224dfd84f33039f94da585612
#
_cell.length_a   1.000
_cell.length_b   1.000
_cell.length_c   1.000
_cell.angle_alpha   90.00
_cell.angle_beta   90.00
_cell.angle_gamma   90.00
#
_symmetry.space_group_name_H-M   'P 1'
#
loop_
_entity.id
_entity.type
_entity.pdbx_description
1 polymer ?
#
loop_
_entity_poly.entity_id
_entity_poly.type
_entity_poly.pdbx_seq_one_letter_code
_entity_poly.pdbx_strand_id
1 'polypeptide(L)'
;GNNNWATLVYGVTPSYLDIRDFSVAKGAAFTQQDVESANKVVLLGATVVTNLFGDSDPVGQAIRIKSVPFMVVGVLERKGQSPTGQDQDDVMLLPISAAKRKVLGIKSANADAVDQILLQARSSDLIQLAQEEATRLLRQRHHILTNEQDDFSIRNMEQIFAAQEASSHIMAIMLAAVASVSLVVGGIGIMNIMLVSVRERTREIGLRQAVGAKTHDILTQFLVEAVTLSIAGGCIGVLLGIGASIAVSRIAGWNTVVSVNSIAIAVFFSALVGISFGYYPARKAAYLDPIEALRSE
;
A
#
# COMPACT_ATOMS: atom_id res chain seq x y z
N GLY A 1 34.84 -12.92 1.68
CA GLY A 1 34.45 -12.17 0.49
C GLY A 1 34.67 -10.67 0.68
N ASN A 2 34.81 -9.93 -0.39
CA ASN A 2 35.06 -8.48 -0.38
C ASN A 2 33.76 -7.66 -0.49
N ASN A 3 32.59 -8.29 -0.22
CA ASN A 3 31.31 -7.62 -0.34
C ASN A 3 31.07 -6.75 0.89
N ASN A 4 30.58 -5.55 0.68
CA ASN A 4 30.21 -4.59 1.71
C ASN A 4 28.76 -4.17 1.51
N TRP A 5 27.98 -4.11 2.60
CA TRP A 5 26.59 -3.71 2.58
C TRP A 5 26.26 -2.80 3.75
N ALA A 6 25.53 -1.74 3.51
CA ALA A 6 25.04 -0.84 4.55
C ALA A 6 23.63 -1.24 4.95
N THR A 7 23.44 -1.65 6.20
CA THR A 7 22.15 -2.13 6.73
C THR A 7 21.94 -1.68 8.17
N LEU A 8 20.72 -1.85 8.65
CA LEU A 8 20.35 -1.56 10.04
C LEU A 8 20.81 -2.70 10.96
N VAL A 9 21.48 -2.32 12.04
CA VAL A 9 21.97 -3.26 13.06
C VAL A 9 21.28 -2.99 14.37
N TYR A 10 20.54 -3.96 14.87
CA TYR A 10 19.84 -3.88 16.15
C TYR A 10 20.45 -4.81 17.18
N GLY A 11 20.71 -4.26 18.37
CA GLY A 11 21.01 -5.05 19.57
C GLY A 11 19.70 -5.38 20.30
N VAL A 12 19.35 -6.65 20.37
CA VAL A 12 18.03 -7.07 20.87
C VAL A 12 18.13 -8.22 21.89
N THR A 13 17.04 -8.43 22.61
CA THR A 13 16.84 -9.62 23.45
C THR A 13 16.19 -10.73 22.63
N PRO A 14 16.28 -12.03 23.04
CA PRO A 14 15.65 -13.13 22.30
C PRO A 14 14.15 -12.94 22.09
N SER A 15 13.43 -12.40 23.07
CA SER A 15 11.99 -12.12 23.00
C SER A 15 11.62 -11.10 21.91
N TYR A 16 12.57 -10.35 21.37
CA TYR A 16 12.33 -9.46 20.23
C TYR A 16 11.85 -10.21 19.00
N LEU A 17 12.37 -11.44 18.79
CA LEU A 17 11.98 -12.26 17.64
C LEU A 17 10.49 -12.62 17.72
N ASP A 18 10.02 -13.03 18.90
CA ASP A 18 8.61 -13.37 19.12
C ASP A 18 7.70 -12.14 18.98
N ILE A 19 8.07 -11.01 19.64
CA ILE A 19 7.28 -9.77 19.61
C ILE A 19 7.17 -9.20 18.20
N ARG A 20 8.22 -9.33 17.40
CA ARG A 20 8.28 -8.84 16.03
C ARG A 20 7.91 -9.92 15.00
N ASP A 21 7.55 -11.12 15.47
CA ASP A 21 7.20 -12.26 14.61
C ASP A 21 8.29 -12.58 13.58
N PHE A 22 9.57 -12.62 14.03
CA PHE A 22 10.69 -13.05 13.21
C PHE A 22 10.94 -14.53 13.41
N SER A 23 10.74 -15.33 12.37
CA SER A 23 11.12 -16.73 12.32
C SER A 23 12.53 -16.91 11.76
N VAL A 24 13.22 -17.96 12.18
CA VAL A 24 14.53 -18.34 11.65
C VAL A 24 14.35 -19.39 10.56
N ALA A 25 14.69 -19.04 9.32
CA ALA A 25 14.60 -19.96 8.17
C ALA A 25 15.73 -20.99 8.15
N LYS A 26 16.93 -20.61 8.61
CA LYS A 26 18.13 -21.46 8.60
C LYS A 26 19.02 -21.18 9.79
N GLY A 27 19.60 -22.21 10.40
CA GLY A 27 20.41 -22.10 11.61
C GLY A 27 19.58 -22.07 12.87
N ALA A 28 19.99 -21.29 13.87
CA ALA A 28 19.32 -21.13 15.16
C ALA A 28 19.30 -19.69 15.63
N ALA A 29 18.28 -19.32 16.41
CA ALA A 29 18.26 -18.04 17.12
C ALA A 29 19.32 -18.03 18.23
N PHE A 30 19.83 -16.85 18.56
CA PHE A 30 20.67 -16.67 19.74
C PHE A 30 19.80 -16.75 21.01
N THR A 31 20.43 -17.20 22.08
CA THR A 31 19.76 -17.51 23.36
C THR A 31 19.97 -16.40 24.38
N GLN A 32 19.28 -16.49 25.51
CA GLN A 32 19.53 -15.60 26.67
C GLN A 32 20.96 -15.73 27.19
N GLN A 33 21.58 -16.91 27.10
CA GLN A 33 22.98 -17.14 27.48
C GLN A 33 23.94 -16.35 26.57
N ASP A 34 23.62 -16.22 25.27
CA ASP A 34 24.40 -15.39 24.33
C ASP A 34 24.33 -13.90 24.70
N VAL A 35 23.18 -13.46 25.21
CA VAL A 35 23.02 -12.10 25.73
C VAL A 35 23.86 -11.90 26.97
N GLU A 36 23.79 -12.79 27.96
CA GLU A 36 24.53 -12.69 29.22
C GLU A 36 26.06 -12.72 29.02
N SER A 37 26.51 -13.59 28.14
CA SER A 37 27.92 -13.76 27.77
C SER A 37 28.44 -12.72 26.76
N ALA A 38 27.56 -11.87 26.21
CA ALA A 38 27.87 -10.95 25.12
C ALA A 38 28.57 -11.64 23.94
N ASN A 39 28.05 -12.82 23.55
CA ASN A 39 28.59 -13.62 22.47
C ASN A 39 28.51 -12.84 21.14
N LYS A 40 29.55 -12.96 20.31
CA LYS A 40 29.63 -12.28 19.00
C LYS A 40 28.91 -13.10 17.94
N VAL A 41 27.60 -13.22 18.07
CA VAL A 41 26.73 -13.94 17.15
C VAL A 41 25.75 -12.96 16.50
N VAL A 42 25.28 -13.30 15.28
CA VAL A 42 24.39 -12.44 14.49
C VAL A 42 23.38 -13.28 13.73
N LEU A 43 22.14 -12.78 13.65
CA LEU A 43 21.11 -13.21 12.71
C LEU A 43 21.05 -12.23 11.55
N LEU A 44 20.95 -12.73 10.34
CA LEU A 44 20.91 -11.93 9.11
C LEU A 44 19.52 -11.99 8.50
N GLY A 45 19.00 -10.85 8.09
CA GLY A 45 17.84 -10.79 7.22
C GLY A 45 18.16 -11.22 5.79
N ALA A 46 17.15 -11.65 5.05
CA ALA A 46 17.30 -12.26 3.73
C ALA A 46 17.94 -11.31 2.69
N THR A 47 17.63 -10.01 2.73
CA THR A 47 18.24 -9.01 1.86
C THR A 47 19.74 -8.88 2.12
N VAL A 48 20.14 -8.89 3.39
CA VAL A 48 21.57 -8.85 3.77
C VAL A 48 22.31 -10.06 3.28
N VAL A 49 21.73 -11.25 3.41
CA VAL A 49 22.33 -12.51 2.90
C VAL A 49 22.54 -12.43 1.39
N THR A 50 21.53 -12.02 0.65
CA THR A 50 21.61 -11.89 -0.81
C THR A 50 22.75 -10.95 -1.24
N ASN A 51 22.93 -9.82 -0.56
CA ASN A 51 23.94 -8.82 -0.92
C ASN A 51 25.36 -9.20 -0.49
N LEU A 52 25.51 -9.87 0.67
CA LEU A 52 26.84 -10.23 1.18
C LEU A 52 27.35 -11.59 0.68
N PHE A 53 26.47 -12.57 0.54
CA PHE A 53 26.84 -13.97 0.28
C PHE A 53 26.34 -14.50 -1.06
N GLY A 54 25.36 -13.81 -1.71
CA GLY A 54 24.72 -14.33 -2.91
C GLY A 54 24.04 -15.67 -2.63
N ASP A 55 24.43 -16.71 -3.36
CA ASP A 55 23.90 -18.08 -3.20
C ASP A 55 24.66 -18.94 -2.17
N SER A 56 25.71 -18.40 -1.54
CA SER A 56 26.53 -19.13 -0.57
C SER A 56 25.83 -19.21 0.79
N ASP A 57 26.01 -20.31 1.52
CA ASP A 57 25.49 -20.47 2.86
C ASP A 57 26.20 -19.54 3.86
N PRO A 58 25.52 -18.61 4.52
CA PRO A 58 26.12 -17.70 5.47
C PRO A 58 26.32 -18.31 6.87
N VAL A 59 25.56 -19.37 7.22
CA VAL A 59 25.58 -19.94 8.59
C VAL A 59 26.96 -20.53 8.91
N GLY A 60 27.51 -20.15 10.07
CA GLY A 60 28.88 -20.54 10.48
C GLY A 60 29.98 -19.67 9.90
N GLN A 61 29.67 -18.73 8.99
CA GLN A 61 30.67 -17.80 8.49
C GLN A 61 30.79 -16.55 9.39
N ALA A 62 31.93 -15.88 9.32
CA ALA A 62 32.20 -14.66 10.07
C ALA A 62 31.99 -13.41 9.19
N ILE A 63 31.25 -12.45 9.71
CA ILE A 63 31.12 -11.12 9.12
C ILE A 63 31.69 -10.05 10.04
N ARG A 64 32.09 -8.90 9.48
CA ARG A 64 32.58 -7.77 10.26
C ARG A 64 31.53 -6.68 10.35
N ILE A 65 31.17 -6.33 11.59
CA ILE A 65 30.27 -5.20 11.89
C ILE A 65 31.11 -4.14 12.61
N LYS A 66 31.32 -2.97 12.00
CA LYS A 66 32.25 -1.93 12.52
C LYS A 66 33.60 -2.49 12.95
N SER A 67 34.22 -3.30 12.09
CA SER A 67 35.54 -3.94 12.32
C SER A 67 35.57 -5.06 13.36
N VAL A 68 34.45 -5.40 14.00
CA VAL A 68 34.35 -6.51 14.96
C VAL A 68 33.83 -7.76 14.25
N PRO A 69 34.50 -8.92 14.37
CA PRO A 69 33.99 -10.15 13.77
C PRO A 69 32.81 -10.72 14.58
N PHE A 70 31.74 -11.11 13.88
CA PHE A 70 30.56 -11.80 14.39
C PHE A 70 30.34 -13.09 13.60
N MET A 71 29.96 -14.17 14.28
CA MET A 71 29.59 -15.43 13.65
C MET A 71 28.12 -15.41 13.28
N VAL A 72 27.79 -15.74 12.05
CA VAL A 72 26.41 -15.90 11.60
C VAL A 72 25.87 -17.21 12.16
N VAL A 73 24.86 -17.13 13.03
CA VAL A 73 24.22 -18.31 13.64
C VAL A 73 22.92 -18.69 12.97
N GLY A 74 22.29 -17.76 12.23
CA GLY A 74 21.07 -18.05 11.50
C GLY A 74 20.68 -16.95 10.52
N VAL A 75 19.72 -17.29 9.68
CA VAL A 75 19.09 -16.42 8.68
C VAL A 75 17.62 -16.32 9.01
N LEU A 76 17.10 -15.09 9.02
CA LEU A 76 15.68 -14.82 9.25
C LEU A 76 14.85 -15.17 8.01
N GLU A 77 13.61 -15.60 8.23
CA GLU A 77 12.64 -15.80 7.19
C GLU A 77 12.26 -14.47 6.51
N ARG A 78 11.98 -14.52 5.21
CA ARG A 78 11.58 -13.34 4.46
C ARG A 78 10.22 -12.82 4.93
N LYS A 79 10.18 -11.54 5.31
CA LYS A 79 8.95 -10.80 5.66
C LYS A 79 8.51 -9.82 4.58
N GLY A 80 9.45 -9.43 3.70
CA GLY A 80 9.21 -8.43 2.66
C GLY A 80 9.13 -7.01 3.23
N GLN A 81 8.38 -6.16 2.55
CA GLN A 81 8.23 -4.76 2.94
C GLN A 81 7.17 -4.58 4.02
N SER A 82 7.42 -3.67 4.94
CA SER A 82 6.44 -3.21 5.92
C SER A 82 5.32 -2.41 5.22
N PRO A 83 4.16 -2.20 5.87
CA PRO A 83 3.11 -1.31 5.36
C PRO A 83 3.57 0.11 5.05
N THR A 84 4.69 0.55 5.63
CA THR A 84 5.33 1.85 5.38
C THR A 84 6.36 1.81 4.26
N GLY A 85 6.52 0.68 3.55
CA GLY A 85 7.43 0.51 2.42
C GLY A 85 8.89 0.24 2.80
N GLN A 86 9.21 0.08 4.10
CA GLN A 86 10.56 -0.28 4.54
C GLN A 86 10.81 -1.78 4.35
N ASP A 87 11.98 -2.14 3.83
CA ASP A 87 12.42 -3.54 3.74
C ASP A 87 12.72 -4.08 5.14
N GLN A 88 11.93 -5.05 5.60
CA GLN A 88 12.11 -5.71 6.89
C GLN A 88 13.21 -6.77 6.84
N ASP A 89 13.61 -7.17 5.66
CA ASP A 89 14.64 -8.19 5.41
C ASP A 89 16.06 -7.60 5.37
N ASP A 90 16.20 -6.25 5.31
CA ASP A 90 17.50 -5.56 5.35
C ASP A 90 17.88 -5.20 6.78
N VAL A 91 18.13 -6.22 7.60
CA VAL A 91 18.41 -6.08 9.02
C VAL A 91 19.43 -7.10 9.52
N MET A 92 20.22 -6.71 10.52
CA MET A 92 21.06 -7.59 11.33
C MET A 92 20.65 -7.51 12.80
N LEU A 93 20.42 -8.66 13.44
CA LEU A 93 20.08 -8.76 14.85
C LEU A 93 21.21 -9.35 15.66
N LEU A 94 21.62 -8.66 16.71
CA LEU A 94 22.71 -9.05 17.62
C LEU A 94 22.16 -9.18 19.05
N PRO A 95 22.78 -9.98 19.93
CA PRO A 95 22.56 -9.86 21.37
C PRO A 95 22.82 -8.43 21.82
N ILE A 96 21.88 -7.85 22.58
CA ILE A 96 21.95 -6.43 23.01
C ILE A 96 23.24 -6.08 23.75
N SER A 97 23.75 -7.00 24.58
CA SER A 97 25.01 -6.83 25.30
C SER A 97 26.22 -6.80 24.38
N ALA A 98 26.23 -7.65 23.32
CA ALA A 98 27.28 -7.64 22.31
C ALA A 98 27.23 -6.36 21.48
N ALA A 99 26.03 -5.90 21.09
CA ALA A 99 25.84 -4.62 20.40
C ALA A 99 26.39 -3.45 21.21
N LYS A 100 25.99 -3.34 22.47
CA LYS A 100 26.45 -2.27 23.38
C LYS A 100 27.96 -2.28 23.59
N ARG A 101 28.51 -3.43 23.98
CA ARG A 101 29.94 -3.53 24.38
C ARG A 101 30.91 -3.51 23.21
N LYS A 102 30.50 -4.05 22.04
CA LYS A 102 31.45 -4.31 20.93
C LYS A 102 31.20 -3.44 19.69
N VAL A 103 29.96 -3.02 19.43
CA VAL A 103 29.61 -2.27 18.20
C VAL A 103 29.40 -0.78 18.49
N LEU A 104 28.58 -0.44 19.48
CA LEU A 104 28.23 0.95 19.78
C LEU A 104 29.26 1.65 20.66
N GLY A 105 29.99 0.90 21.45
CA GLY A 105 30.81 1.43 22.55
C GLY A 105 29.90 1.99 23.66
N ILE A 106 30.47 2.16 24.85
CA ILE A 106 29.76 2.77 25.99
C ILE A 106 29.76 4.28 25.77
N LYS A 107 28.74 4.78 25.06
CA LYS A 107 28.53 6.24 24.86
C LYS A 107 27.62 6.86 25.89
N SER A 108 26.87 6.06 26.66
CA SER A 108 25.93 6.53 27.67
C SER A 108 26.53 6.40 29.06
N ALA A 109 26.29 7.38 29.93
CA ALA A 109 26.63 7.32 31.36
C ALA A 109 25.95 6.14 32.07
N ASN A 110 24.87 5.62 31.47
CA ASN A 110 24.17 4.43 31.96
C ASN A 110 24.38 3.26 30.99
N ALA A 111 25.16 2.27 31.37
CA ALA A 111 25.48 1.08 30.56
C ALA A 111 24.23 0.22 30.24
N ASP A 112 23.18 0.34 31.07
CA ASP A 112 21.93 -0.41 30.92
C ASP A 112 20.85 0.31 30.12
N ALA A 113 21.10 1.58 29.71
CA ALA A 113 20.17 2.34 28.88
C ALA A 113 19.85 1.61 27.59
N VAL A 114 18.59 1.64 27.19
CA VAL A 114 18.08 1.14 25.90
C VAL A 114 17.34 2.25 25.18
N ASP A 115 17.40 2.22 23.83
CA ASP A 115 16.72 3.25 23.04
C ASP A 115 15.21 3.00 22.98
N GLN A 116 14.81 1.73 23.03
CA GLN A 116 13.40 1.33 22.88
C GLN A 116 13.10 0.04 23.67
N ILE A 117 11.93 -0.01 24.29
CA ILE A 117 11.36 -1.20 24.91
C ILE A 117 10.11 -1.56 24.09
N LEU A 118 10.04 -2.79 23.58
CA LEU A 118 8.87 -3.32 22.89
C LEU A 118 8.07 -4.19 23.87
N LEU A 119 6.77 -3.96 23.88
CA LEU A 119 5.82 -4.72 24.68
C LEU A 119 4.75 -5.30 23.76
N GLN A 120 4.35 -6.53 24.02
CA GLN A 120 3.24 -7.18 23.34
C GLN A 120 2.14 -7.47 24.34
N ALA A 121 0.94 -6.93 24.11
CA ALA A 121 -0.26 -7.30 24.86
C ALA A 121 -0.75 -8.67 24.42
N ARG A 122 -1.40 -9.42 25.32
CA ARG A 122 -1.95 -10.75 25.01
C ARG A 122 -3.16 -10.68 24.07
N SER A 123 -3.89 -9.56 24.07
CA SER A 123 -5.00 -9.28 23.15
C SER A 123 -5.14 -7.78 22.96
N SER A 124 -5.82 -7.37 21.90
CA SER A 124 -6.08 -5.95 21.57
C SER A 124 -6.81 -5.23 22.68
N ASP A 125 -7.74 -5.89 23.38
CA ASP A 125 -8.52 -5.31 24.47
C ASP A 125 -7.66 -4.92 25.70
N LEU A 126 -6.49 -5.55 25.85
CA LEU A 126 -5.57 -5.32 26.97
C LEU A 126 -4.49 -4.28 26.65
N ILE A 127 -4.45 -3.74 25.43
CA ILE A 127 -3.39 -2.78 25.04
C ILE A 127 -3.43 -1.53 25.90
N GLN A 128 -4.61 -0.98 26.17
CA GLN A 128 -4.75 0.22 26.99
C GLN A 128 -4.31 -0.05 28.42
N LEU A 129 -4.72 -1.17 29.01
CA LEU A 129 -4.30 -1.57 30.34
C LEU A 129 -2.78 -1.77 30.42
N ALA A 130 -2.20 -2.45 29.43
CA ALA A 130 -0.76 -2.64 29.34
C ALA A 130 0.01 -1.31 29.24
N GLN A 131 -0.53 -0.34 28.49
CA GLN A 131 0.04 1.00 28.38
C GLN A 131 0.01 1.75 29.73
N GLU A 132 -1.11 1.68 30.45
CA GLU A 132 -1.24 2.30 31.77
C GLU A 132 -0.30 1.67 32.79
N GLU A 133 -0.20 0.34 32.79
CA GLU A 133 0.72 -0.38 33.68
C GLU A 133 2.19 -0.09 33.36
N ALA A 134 2.55 -0.07 32.08
CA ALA A 134 3.89 0.29 31.63
C ALA A 134 4.25 1.73 32.02
N THR A 135 3.31 2.67 31.83
CA THR A 135 3.50 4.07 32.25
C THR A 135 3.76 4.15 33.75
N ARG A 136 2.91 3.51 34.56
CA ARG A 136 3.06 3.51 36.00
C ARG A 136 4.40 2.92 36.44
N LEU A 137 4.80 1.78 35.86
CA LEU A 137 6.05 1.11 36.16
C LEU A 137 7.26 1.97 35.77
N LEU A 138 7.26 2.58 34.60
CA LEU A 138 8.34 3.45 34.12
C LEU A 138 8.46 4.70 35.01
N ARG A 139 7.35 5.38 35.33
CA ARG A 139 7.37 6.52 36.27
C ARG A 139 7.96 6.14 37.61
N GLN A 140 7.60 4.97 38.17
CA GLN A 140 8.15 4.45 39.39
C GLN A 140 9.65 4.19 39.29
N ARG A 141 10.10 3.58 38.18
CA ARG A 141 11.53 3.23 37.98
C ARG A 141 12.41 4.44 37.71
N HIS A 142 11.87 5.44 37.03
CA HIS A 142 12.55 6.70 36.74
C HIS A 142 12.42 7.72 37.90
N HIS A 143 11.71 7.37 38.98
CA HIS A 143 11.45 8.26 40.10
C HIS A 143 10.76 9.58 39.75
N ILE A 144 9.87 9.56 38.72
CA ILE A 144 9.13 10.73 38.26
C ILE A 144 8.00 11.04 39.26
N LEU A 145 7.97 12.28 39.74
CA LEU A 145 6.93 12.74 40.67
C LEU A 145 5.58 12.92 39.96
N THR A 146 4.48 12.92 40.72
CA THR A 146 3.11 12.97 40.17
C THR A 146 2.85 14.20 39.29
N ASN A 147 3.54 15.31 39.55
CA ASN A 147 3.38 16.58 38.84
C ASN A 147 4.47 16.83 37.78
N GLU A 148 5.35 15.88 37.52
CA GLU A 148 6.41 16.00 36.52
C GLU A 148 5.99 15.34 35.21
N GLN A 149 6.53 15.89 34.09
CA GLN A 149 6.35 15.31 32.76
C GLN A 149 7.17 14.02 32.62
N ASP A 150 6.64 13.08 31.84
CA ASP A 150 7.34 11.84 31.54
C ASP A 150 8.58 12.11 30.67
N ASP A 151 9.69 11.47 31.00
CA ASP A 151 10.93 11.47 30.22
C ASP A 151 10.95 10.36 29.14
N PHE A 152 9.84 9.67 28.97
CA PHE A 152 9.62 8.63 27.97
C PHE A 152 8.31 8.89 27.19
N SER A 153 8.15 8.21 26.04
CA SER A 153 6.90 8.21 25.29
C SER A 153 6.47 6.78 24.96
N ILE A 154 5.22 6.44 25.23
CA ILE A 154 4.62 5.16 24.83
C ILE A 154 3.81 5.36 23.57
N ARG A 155 4.10 4.57 22.55
CA ARG A 155 3.39 4.60 21.27
C ARG A 155 2.62 3.31 21.08
N ASN A 156 1.32 3.42 20.86
CA ASN A 156 0.49 2.30 20.47
C ASN A 156 0.53 2.17 18.95
N MET A 157 1.07 1.04 18.47
CA MET A 157 1.18 0.79 17.02
C MET A 157 -0.19 0.61 16.37
N GLU A 158 -1.18 0.05 17.08
CA GLU A 158 -2.56 -0.08 16.58
C GLU A 158 -3.17 1.29 16.29
N GLN A 159 -2.99 2.28 17.17
CA GLN A 159 -3.46 3.66 16.95
C GLN A 159 -2.76 4.30 15.75
N ILE A 160 -1.46 4.04 15.56
CA ILE A 160 -0.71 4.55 14.41
C ILE A 160 -1.25 3.94 13.12
N PHE A 161 -1.49 2.63 13.07
CA PHE A 161 -2.06 1.97 11.89
C PHE A 161 -3.49 2.42 11.64
N ALA A 162 -4.33 2.54 12.66
CA ALA A 162 -5.69 3.05 12.52
C ALA A 162 -5.73 4.50 11.98
N ALA A 163 -4.84 5.37 12.45
CA ALA A 163 -4.70 6.73 11.93
C ALA A 163 -4.23 6.75 10.47
N GLN A 164 -3.29 5.85 10.10
CA GLN A 164 -2.82 5.72 8.73
C GLN A 164 -3.92 5.20 7.80
N GLU A 165 -4.70 4.20 8.24
CA GLU A 165 -5.84 3.67 7.50
C GLU A 165 -6.92 4.74 7.30
N ALA A 166 -7.28 5.49 8.36
CA ALA A 166 -8.21 6.60 8.26
C ALA A 166 -7.73 7.68 7.27
N SER A 167 -6.44 8.03 7.30
CA SER A 167 -5.84 8.98 6.35
C SER A 167 -5.92 8.46 4.91
N SER A 168 -5.59 7.19 4.69
CA SER A 168 -5.66 6.54 3.37
C SER A 168 -7.10 6.48 2.86
N HIS A 169 -8.07 6.22 3.73
CA HIS A 169 -9.50 6.22 3.39
C HIS A 169 -10.00 7.61 2.97
N ILE A 170 -9.59 8.67 3.70
CA ILE A 170 -9.90 10.06 3.33
C ILE A 170 -9.31 10.40 1.96
N MET A 171 -8.05 10.04 1.71
CA MET A 171 -7.43 10.25 0.40
C MET A 171 -8.17 9.51 -0.71
N ALA A 172 -8.59 8.27 -0.48
CA ALA A 172 -9.36 7.49 -1.45
C ALA A 172 -10.71 8.17 -1.77
N ILE A 173 -11.42 8.69 -0.76
CA ILE A 173 -12.67 9.44 -0.96
C ILE A 173 -12.41 10.72 -1.78
N MET A 174 -11.35 11.47 -1.48
CA MET A 174 -11.01 12.69 -2.24
C MET A 174 -10.69 12.37 -3.70
N LEU A 175 -9.90 11.32 -3.96
CA LEU A 175 -9.62 10.86 -5.32
C LEU A 175 -10.88 10.38 -6.05
N ALA A 176 -11.77 9.66 -5.36
CA ALA A 176 -13.05 9.23 -5.92
C ALA A 176 -13.96 10.43 -6.26
N ALA A 177 -13.96 11.48 -5.44
CA ALA A 177 -14.70 12.70 -5.72
C ALA A 177 -14.18 13.41 -6.98
N VAL A 178 -12.86 13.56 -7.12
CA VAL A 178 -12.23 14.14 -8.33
C VAL A 178 -12.53 13.29 -9.56
N ALA A 179 -12.41 11.97 -9.45
CA ALA A 179 -12.74 11.04 -10.53
C ALA A 179 -14.21 11.13 -10.92
N SER A 180 -15.14 11.28 -9.96
CA SER A 180 -16.58 11.44 -10.22
C SER A 180 -16.87 12.71 -11.01
N VAL A 181 -16.27 13.84 -10.64
CA VAL A 181 -16.39 15.10 -11.40
C VAL A 181 -15.86 14.92 -12.82
N SER A 182 -14.68 14.31 -12.98
CA SER A 182 -14.10 14.05 -14.30
C SER A 182 -14.99 13.14 -15.16
N LEU A 183 -15.63 12.16 -14.53
CA LEU A 183 -16.56 11.24 -15.18
C LEU A 183 -17.83 11.95 -15.67
N VAL A 184 -18.39 12.86 -14.87
CA VAL A 184 -19.53 13.71 -15.26
C VAL A 184 -19.17 14.61 -16.44
N VAL A 185 -17.99 15.25 -16.42
CA VAL A 185 -17.51 16.09 -17.52
C VAL A 185 -17.34 15.28 -18.80
N GLY A 186 -16.74 14.06 -18.68
CA GLY A 186 -16.63 13.12 -19.81
C GLY A 186 -17.99 12.68 -20.35
N GLY A 187 -18.96 12.44 -19.46
CA GLY A 187 -20.34 12.11 -19.82
C GLY A 187 -21.05 13.24 -20.58
N ILE A 188 -20.86 14.49 -20.16
CA ILE A 188 -21.35 15.67 -20.90
C ILE A 188 -20.72 15.72 -22.31
N GLY A 189 -19.42 15.37 -22.41
CA GLY A 189 -18.75 15.24 -23.71
C GLY A 189 -19.43 14.21 -24.63
N ILE A 190 -19.74 13.02 -24.11
CA ILE A 190 -20.46 11.97 -24.85
C ILE A 190 -21.86 12.48 -25.27
N MET A 191 -22.59 13.11 -24.36
CA MET A 191 -23.91 13.67 -24.65
C MET A 191 -23.85 14.70 -25.80
N ASN A 192 -22.85 15.59 -25.77
CA ASN A 192 -22.68 16.61 -26.81
C ASN A 192 -22.37 15.99 -28.20
N ILE A 193 -21.46 15.01 -28.23
CA ILE A 193 -21.12 14.28 -29.47
C ILE A 193 -22.35 13.57 -30.01
N MET A 194 -23.11 12.90 -29.16
CA MET A 194 -24.32 12.21 -29.55
C MET A 194 -25.41 13.16 -30.06
N LEU A 195 -25.58 14.36 -29.45
CA LEU A 195 -26.53 15.38 -29.93
C LEU A 195 -26.17 15.90 -31.32
N VAL A 196 -24.86 16.08 -31.58
CA VAL A 196 -24.37 16.44 -32.91
C VAL A 196 -24.63 15.31 -33.93
N SER A 197 -24.29 14.07 -33.55
CA SER A 197 -24.53 12.89 -34.38
C SER A 197 -26.01 12.72 -34.74
N VAL A 198 -26.93 12.93 -33.79
CA VAL A 198 -28.38 12.89 -34.03
C VAL A 198 -28.79 13.96 -35.01
N ARG A 199 -28.26 15.21 -34.93
CA ARG A 199 -28.55 16.29 -35.84
C ARG A 199 -28.08 15.97 -37.28
N GLU A 200 -26.83 15.49 -37.40
CA GLU A 200 -26.27 15.12 -38.70
C GLU A 200 -27.04 13.98 -39.40
N ARG A 201 -27.60 13.05 -38.59
CA ARG A 201 -28.33 11.88 -39.07
C ARG A 201 -29.85 12.07 -39.03
N THR A 202 -30.37 13.31 -38.82
CA THR A 202 -31.79 13.59 -38.65
C THR A 202 -32.62 13.04 -39.84
N ARG A 203 -32.18 13.26 -41.09
CA ARG A 203 -32.86 12.78 -42.30
C ARG A 203 -32.86 11.24 -42.41
N GLU A 204 -31.76 10.61 -42.04
CA GLU A 204 -31.65 9.14 -41.99
C GLU A 204 -32.60 8.53 -40.99
N ILE A 205 -32.69 9.12 -39.78
CA ILE A 205 -33.61 8.71 -38.70
C ILE A 205 -35.06 8.84 -39.20
N GLY A 206 -35.42 9.99 -39.80
CA GLY A 206 -36.74 10.24 -40.33
C GLY A 206 -37.11 9.24 -41.42
N LEU A 207 -36.20 8.89 -42.33
CA LEU A 207 -36.42 7.89 -43.33
C LEU A 207 -36.69 6.50 -42.76
N ARG A 208 -35.89 6.07 -41.73
CA ARG A 208 -36.11 4.79 -41.05
C ARG A 208 -37.49 4.73 -40.36
N GLN A 209 -37.92 5.81 -39.71
CA GLN A 209 -39.23 5.89 -39.09
C GLN A 209 -40.36 5.87 -40.12
N ALA A 210 -40.19 6.58 -41.23
CA ALA A 210 -41.17 6.57 -42.34
C ALA A 210 -41.35 5.18 -42.98
N VAL A 211 -40.32 4.34 -43.02
CA VAL A 211 -40.36 2.95 -43.48
C VAL A 211 -40.86 1.97 -42.40
N GLY A 212 -41.11 2.43 -41.17
CA GLY A 212 -41.74 1.64 -40.10
C GLY A 212 -40.85 1.22 -38.94
N ALA A 213 -39.64 1.81 -38.78
CA ALA A 213 -38.83 1.60 -37.59
C ALA A 213 -39.55 2.12 -36.35
N LYS A 214 -39.56 1.33 -35.27
CA LYS A 214 -40.18 1.71 -34.02
C LYS A 214 -39.26 2.64 -33.24
N THR A 215 -39.85 3.52 -32.41
CA THR A 215 -39.14 4.42 -31.51
C THR A 215 -38.10 3.68 -30.65
N HIS A 216 -38.45 2.47 -30.15
CA HIS A 216 -37.55 1.63 -29.40
C HIS A 216 -36.29 1.21 -30.18
N ASP A 217 -36.40 0.93 -31.47
CA ASP A 217 -35.26 0.48 -32.27
C ASP A 217 -34.23 1.60 -32.43
N ILE A 218 -34.72 2.82 -32.70
CA ILE A 218 -33.86 4.02 -32.74
C ILE A 218 -33.23 4.32 -31.43
N LEU A 219 -34.01 4.28 -30.31
CA LEU A 219 -33.51 4.51 -28.96
C LEU A 219 -32.40 3.52 -28.63
N THR A 220 -32.63 2.23 -28.87
CA THR A 220 -31.65 1.17 -28.57
C THR A 220 -30.39 1.33 -29.41
N GLN A 221 -30.51 1.67 -30.67
CA GLN A 221 -29.36 1.90 -31.55
C GLN A 221 -28.43 2.99 -31.00
N PHE A 222 -28.96 4.18 -30.72
CA PHE A 222 -28.17 5.29 -30.22
C PHE A 222 -27.65 5.04 -28.78
N LEU A 223 -28.41 4.29 -27.95
CA LEU A 223 -27.95 3.92 -26.62
C LEU A 223 -26.77 2.94 -26.69
N VAL A 224 -26.83 1.94 -27.59
CA VAL A 224 -25.72 1.01 -27.80
C VAL A 224 -24.48 1.75 -28.33
N GLU A 225 -24.66 2.72 -29.23
CA GLU A 225 -23.56 3.57 -29.71
C GLU A 225 -22.90 4.35 -28.60
N ALA A 226 -23.68 4.98 -27.70
CA ALA A 226 -23.14 5.70 -26.54
C ALA A 226 -22.41 4.77 -25.56
N VAL A 227 -22.97 3.59 -25.27
CA VAL A 227 -22.37 2.60 -24.37
C VAL A 227 -21.08 2.03 -24.94
N THR A 228 -21.05 1.71 -26.26
CA THR A 228 -19.83 1.21 -26.89
C THR A 228 -18.71 2.24 -26.89
N LEU A 229 -19.03 3.51 -27.14
CA LEU A 229 -18.06 4.61 -27.06
C LEU A 229 -17.50 4.76 -25.65
N SER A 230 -18.37 4.68 -24.64
CA SER A 230 -18.01 4.79 -23.24
C SER A 230 -17.14 3.61 -22.78
N ILE A 231 -17.49 2.38 -23.14
CA ILE A 231 -16.71 1.18 -22.81
C ILE A 231 -15.33 1.23 -23.51
N ALA A 232 -15.27 1.63 -24.77
CA ALA A 232 -14.01 1.78 -25.50
C ALA A 232 -13.09 2.79 -24.80
N GLY A 233 -13.63 3.96 -24.41
CA GLY A 233 -12.90 4.95 -23.61
C GLY A 233 -12.47 4.40 -22.25
N GLY A 234 -13.35 3.65 -21.58
CA GLY A 234 -13.05 2.98 -20.30
C GLY A 234 -11.91 1.96 -20.42
N CYS A 235 -11.91 1.14 -21.47
CA CYS A 235 -10.82 0.18 -21.74
C CYS A 235 -9.47 0.90 -21.96
N ILE A 236 -9.47 1.97 -22.77
CA ILE A 236 -8.26 2.79 -22.95
C ILE A 236 -7.80 3.39 -21.63
N GLY A 237 -8.73 3.92 -20.83
CA GLY A 237 -8.43 4.46 -19.50
C GLY A 237 -7.82 3.42 -18.56
N VAL A 238 -8.34 2.19 -18.56
CA VAL A 238 -7.78 1.07 -17.79
C VAL A 238 -6.36 0.74 -18.25
N LEU A 239 -6.11 0.65 -19.55
CA LEU A 239 -4.78 0.38 -20.09
C LEU A 239 -3.77 1.46 -19.71
N LEU A 240 -4.16 2.73 -19.82
CA LEU A 240 -3.34 3.87 -19.40
C LEU A 240 -3.09 3.86 -17.89
N GLY A 241 -4.10 3.53 -17.07
CA GLY A 241 -3.97 3.42 -15.62
C GLY A 241 -3.01 2.31 -15.19
N ILE A 242 -3.09 1.13 -15.82
CA ILE A 242 -2.16 0.01 -15.58
C ILE A 242 -0.73 0.42 -16.02
N GLY A 243 -0.59 1.02 -17.19
CA GLY A 243 0.70 1.49 -17.69
C GLY A 243 1.36 2.52 -16.76
N ALA A 244 0.59 3.50 -16.28
CA ALA A 244 1.05 4.49 -15.32
C ALA A 244 1.45 3.85 -13.98
N SER A 245 0.65 2.89 -13.47
CA SER A 245 0.96 2.15 -12.24
C SER A 245 2.30 1.41 -12.35
N ILE A 246 2.53 0.69 -13.47
CA ILE A 246 3.80 -0.02 -13.71
C ILE A 246 4.97 0.97 -13.83
N ALA A 247 4.77 2.11 -14.50
CA ALA A 247 5.81 3.13 -14.64
C ALA A 247 6.21 3.71 -13.27
N VAL A 248 5.24 4.06 -12.42
CA VAL A 248 5.49 4.54 -11.05
C VAL A 248 6.21 3.47 -10.22
N SER A 249 5.78 2.21 -10.32
CA SER A 249 6.44 1.10 -9.62
C SER A 249 7.92 0.98 -10.00
N ARG A 250 8.26 1.11 -11.29
CA ARG A 250 9.64 0.99 -11.77
C ARG A 250 10.52 2.22 -11.48
N ILE A 251 9.96 3.42 -11.56
CA ILE A 251 10.73 4.67 -11.43
C ILE A 251 10.86 5.06 -9.96
N ALA A 252 9.78 4.97 -9.18
CA ALA A 252 9.75 5.39 -7.78
C ALA A 252 10.02 4.24 -6.80
N GLY A 253 10.11 2.98 -7.27
CA GLY A 253 10.30 1.81 -6.41
C GLY A 253 9.09 1.48 -5.52
N TRP A 254 7.91 2.02 -5.84
CA TRP A 254 6.70 1.77 -5.06
C TRP A 254 6.05 0.46 -5.46
N ASN A 255 5.66 -0.34 -4.48
CA ASN A 255 4.86 -1.54 -4.73
C ASN A 255 3.41 -1.15 -5.03
N THR A 256 3.08 -1.07 -6.32
CA THR A 256 1.72 -0.80 -6.77
C THR A 256 1.01 -2.11 -7.10
N VAL A 257 -0.18 -2.32 -6.54
CA VAL A 257 -1.01 -3.49 -6.81
C VAL A 257 -2.27 -3.04 -7.54
N VAL A 258 -2.47 -3.54 -8.75
CA VAL A 258 -3.70 -3.30 -9.51
C VAL A 258 -4.70 -4.41 -9.18
N SER A 259 -5.80 -4.04 -8.52
CA SER A 259 -6.86 -4.98 -8.18
C SER A 259 -7.79 -5.24 -9.36
N VAL A 260 -8.14 -6.51 -9.60
CA VAL A 260 -9.13 -6.89 -10.61
C VAL A 260 -10.50 -6.25 -10.30
N ASN A 261 -10.86 -6.12 -9.02
CA ASN A 261 -12.10 -5.46 -8.62
C ASN A 261 -12.12 -3.98 -9.04
N SER A 262 -10.98 -3.28 -8.97
CA SER A 262 -10.90 -1.88 -9.42
C SER A 262 -11.12 -1.74 -10.91
N ILE A 263 -10.63 -2.69 -11.71
CA ILE A 263 -10.87 -2.73 -13.16
C ILE A 263 -12.36 -2.97 -13.44
N ALA A 264 -12.98 -3.94 -12.78
CA ALA A 264 -14.40 -4.24 -12.95
C ALA A 264 -15.29 -3.03 -12.59
N ILE A 265 -14.98 -2.34 -11.49
CA ILE A 265 -15.66 -1.12 -11.06
C ILE A 265 -15.50 -0.02 -12.11
N ALA A 266 -14.30 0.20 -12.64
CA ALA A 266 -14.04 1.21 -13.67
C ALA A 266 -14.86 0.98 -14.94
N VAL A 267 -14.91 -0.26 -15.45
CA VAL A 267 -15.70 -0.64 -16.62
C VAL A 267 -17.19 -0.49 -16.35
N PHE A 268 -17.66 -0.91 -15.18
CA PHE A 268 -19.06 -0.77 -14.77
C PHE A 268 -19.51 0.71 -14.76
N PHE A 269 -18.74 1.58 -14.09
CA PHE A 269 -19.07 3.01 -14.05
C PHE A 269 -18.96 3.67 -15.43
N SER A 270 -18.00 3.24 -16.27
CA SER A 270 -17.91 3.72 -17.65
C SER A 270 -19.18 3.39 -18.44
N ALA A 271 -19.67 2.16 -18.36
CA ALA A 271 -20.93 1.76 -19.00
C ALA A 271 -22.15 2.54 -18.44
N LEU A 272 -22.18 2.73 -17.12
CA LEU A 272 -23.25 3.49 -16.45
C LEU A 272 -23.34 4.95 -16.96
N VAL A 273 -22.18 5.59 -17.14
CA VAL A 273 -22.07 6.94 -17.70
C VAL A 273 -22.54 6.95 -19.16
N GLY A 274 -22.13 5.97 -19.98
CA GLY A 274 -22.61 5.83 -21.35
C GLY A 274 -24.13 5.74 -21.41
N ILE A 275 -24.74 4.96 -20.55
CA ILE A 275 -26.22 4.86 -20.46
C ILE A 275 -26.84 6.17 -20.00
N SER A 276 -26.36 6.76 -18.91
CA SER A 276 -26.95 7.95 -18.30
C SER A 276 -26.91 9.16 -19.21
N PHE A 277 -25.76 9.44 -19.82
CA PHE A 277 -25.58 10.60 -20.69
C PHE A 277 -25.97 10.34 -22.13
N GLY A 278 -25.98 9.08 -22.58
CA GLY A 278 -26.46 8.67 -23.91
C GLY A 278 -27.97 8.60 -24.02
N TYR A 279 -28.67 8.39 -22.90
CA TYR A 279 -30.14 8.23 -22.90
C TYR A 279 -30.86 9.48 -23.41
N TYR A 280 -30.46 10.67 -22.99
CA TYR A 280 -31.12 11.91 -23.42
C TYR A 280 -31.04 12.16 -24.94
N PRO A 281 -29.86 12.12 -25.60
CA PRO A 281 -29.79 12.24 -27.07
C PRO A 281 -30.46 11.08 -27.79
N ALA A 282 -30.35 9.85 -27.29
CA ALA A 282 -31.01 8.69 -27.89
C ALA A 282 -32.55 8.85 -27.87
N ARG A 283 -33.09 9.30 -26.74
CA ARG A 283 -34.52 9.60 -26.63
C ARG A 283 -34.95 10.72 -27.59
N LYS A 284 -34.15 11.77 -27.72
CA LYS A 284 -34.44 12.88 -28.66
C LYS A 284 -34.46 12.41 -30.10
N ALA A 285 -33.53 11.51 -30.49
CA ALA A 285 -33.53 10.88 -31.81
C ALA A 285 -34.77 10.01 -32.05
N ALA A 286 -35.17 9.24 -31.04
CA ALA A 286 -36.28 8.30 -31.13
C ALA A 286 -37.68 8.97 -31.26
N TYR A 287 -37.80 10.19 -30.80
CA TYR A 287 -39.07 10.97 -30.86
C TYR A 287 -39.05 12.11 -31.88
N LEU A 288 -38.17 12.06 -32.88
CA LEU A 288 -38.18 12.98 -34.02
C LEU A 288 -39.44 12.76 -34.85
N ASP A 289 -40.07 13.87 -35.28
CA ASP A 289 -41.16 13.77 -36.23
C ASP A 289 -40.60 13.45 -37.63
N PRO A 290 -41.05 12.33 -38.28
CA PRO A 290 -40.53 11.93 -39.59
C PRO A 290 -40.74 12.99 -40.65
N ILE A 291 -41.85 13.77 -40.56
CA ILE A 291 -42.19 14.82 -41.52
C ILE A 291 -41.23 15.99 -41.43
N GLU A 292 -40.95 16.44 -40.19
CA GLU A 292 -39.98 17.51 -39.90
C GLU A 292 -38.54 17.09 -40.23
N ALA A 293 -38.21 15.83 -39.92
CA ALA A 293 -36.89 15.27 -40.16
C ALA A 293 -36.55 15.17 -41.66
N LEU A 294 -37.52 14.93 -42.50
CA LEU A 294 -37.36 14.87 -43.97
C LEU A 294 -37.38 16.25 -44.62
N ARG A 295 -37.94 17.27 -43.94
CA ARG A 295 -38.03 18.65 -44.42
C ARG A 295 -36.83 19.51 -44.02
N SER A 296 -36.06 19.10 -43.03
CA SER A 296 -34.85 19.82 -42.61
C SER A 296 -33.76 19.69 -43.66
N GLU A 297 -33.35 20.81 -44.27
CA GLU A 297 -32.15 20.92 -45.09
C GLU A 297 -30.88 20.99 -44.19
#